data_604b4788f5d833d3a5d04c1add868f75
#
_entry.id   604b4788f5d833d3a5d04c1add868f75
#
_cell.length_a   1.000
_cell.length_b   1.000
_cell.length_c   1.000
_cell.angle_alpha   90.00
_cell.angle_beta   90.00
_cell.angle_gamma   90.00
#
_symmetry.space_group_name_H-M   'P 1'
#
loop_
_entity.id
_entity.type
_entity.pdbx_description
1 polymer ?
#
loop_
_entity_poly.entity_id
_entity_poly.type
_entity_poly.pdbx_seq_one_letter_code
_entity_poly.pdbx_strand_id
1 'polypeptide(L)'
;MTVPTFIIKNALRNKRRALLSVSSVAASLFLLVTLQVALRELTQPPESSGAELRVAVRNKISLTNPLPARQRGIIERIPGVAGVTPFTWFGGKYKNEEGMSFAQFAIDPKALGTVFTDAKMDPQGYINFNEQKDSCVIGKITAEKYGLKVGDRFALDST
;
A
#
# COMPACT_ATOMS: atom_id res chain seq x y z
N MET A 1 40.90 -43.42 -0.33
CA MET A 1 40.25 -42.16 -0.78
C MET A 1 38.82 -42.51 -1.13
N THR A 2 37.87 -41.82 -0.52
CA THR A 2 36.46 -42.02 -0.84
C THR A 2 36.10 -41.29 -2.12
N VAL A 3 35.17 -41.84 -2.91
CA VAL A 3 34.70 -41.24 -4.19
C VAL A 3 34.34 -39.76 -4.08
N PRO A 4 33.58 -39.30 -3.04
CA PRO A 4 33.24 -37.90 -2.89
C PRO A 4 34.47 -37.00 -2.69
N THR A 5 35.46 -37.45 -1.94
CA THR A 5 36.71 -36.69 -1.73
C THR A 5 37.47 -36.47 -3.04
N PHE A 6 37.48 -37.50 -3.91
CA PHE A 6 38.10 -37.39 -5.23
C PHE A 6 37.38 -36.41 -6.14
N ILE A 7 36.04 -36.43 -6.16
CA ILE A 7 35.22 -35.49 -6.96
C ILE A 7 35.47 -34.06 -6.53
N ILE A 8 35.42 -33.77 -5.22
CA ILE A 8 35.65 -32.41 -4.68
C ILE A 8 37.05 -31.91 -5.02
N LYS A 9 38.07 -32.76 -4.82
CA LYS A 9 39.48 -32.42 -5.11
C LYS A 9 39.68 -32.13 -6.59
N ASN A 10 39.03 -32.88 -7.48
CA ASN A 10 39.10 -32.67 -8.91
C ASN A 10 38.34 -31.41 -9.36
N ALA A 11 37.15 -31.14 -8.78
CA ALA A 11 36.38 -29.91 -9.06
C ALA A 11 37.16 -28.65 -8.62
N LEU A 12 37.84 -28.69 -7.49
CA LEU A 12 38.63 -27.57 -6.95
C LEU A 12 40.02 -27.41 -7.59
N ARG A 13 40.43 -28.32 -8.45
CA ARG A 13 41.72 -28.25 -9.15
C ARG A 13 41.83 -26.98 -10.02
N ASN A 14 40.74 -26.57 -10.64
CA ASN A 14 40.64 -25.29 -11.35
C ASN A 14 39.75 -24.30 -10.63
N LYS A 15 40.32 -23.56 -9.69
CA LYS A 15 39.62 -22.61 -8.82
C LYS A 15 38.79 -21.57 -9.58
N ARG A 16 39.32 -21.05 -10.71
CA ARG A 16 38.59 -20.05 -11.53
C ARG A 16 37.33 -20.64 -12.13
N ARG A 17 37.39 -21.84 -12.69
CA ARG A 17 36.23 -22.51 -13.29
C ARG A 17 35.22 -22.90 -12.22
N ALA A 18 35.66 -23.42 -11.06
CA ALA A 18 34.79 -23.74 -9.94
C ALA A 18 34.06 -22.48 -9.41
N LEU A 19 34.79 -21.38 -9.24
CA LEU A 19 34.21 -20.10 -8.81
C LEU A 19 33.13 -19.59 -9.79
N LEU A 20 33.43 -19.59 -11.08
CA LEU A 20 32.48 -19.14 -12.12
C LEU A 20 31.21 -20.01 -12.12
N SER A 21 31.36 -21.34 -12.03
CA SER A 21 30.21 -22.24 -11.98
C SER A 21 29.34 -22.02 -10.74
N VAL A 22 29.96 -21.90 -9.57
CA VAL A 22 29.25 -21.64 -8.32
C VAL A 22 28.58 -20.27 -8.36
N SER A 23 29.25 -19.23 -8.84
CA SER A 23 28.68 -17.88 -8.96
C SER A 23 27.48 -17.85 -9.93
N SER A 24 27.55 -18.57 -11.04
CA SER A 24 26.45 -18.66 -12.00
C SER A 24 25.21 -19.32 -11.37
N VAL A 25 25.39 -20.44 -10.67
CA VAL A 25 24.30 -21.11 -9.97
C VAL A 25 23.73 -20.23 -8.83
N ALA A 26 24.62 -19.61 -8.07
CA ALA A 26 24.21 -18.70 -6.98
C ALA A 26 23.41 -17.51 -7.52
N ALA A 27 23.84 -16.89 -8.62
CA ALA A 27 23.11 -15.80 -9.26
C ALA A 27 21.73 -16.24 -9.78
N SER A 28 21.64 -17.42 -10.39
CA SER A 28 20.37 -17.97 -10.87
C SER A 28 19.38 -18.23 -9.71
N LEU A 29 19.86 -18.82 -8.62
CA LEU A 29 19.04 -19.06 -7.44
C LEU A 29 18.62 -17.75 -6.77
N PHE A 30 19.51 -16.78 -6.68
CA PHE A 30 19.20 -15.45 -6.14
C PHE A 30 18.09 -14.78 -6.93
N LEU A 31 18.20 -14.77 -8.26
CA LEU A 31 17.17 -14.20 -9.13
C LEU A 31 15.82 -14.93 -8.97
N LEU A 32 15.84 -16.25 -8.90
CA LEU A 32 14.62 -17.05 -8.73
C LEU A 32 13.94 -16.72 -7.40
N VAL A 33 14.69 -16.69 -6.30
CA VAL A 33 14.14 -16.37 -4.98
C VAL A 33 13.63 -14.93 -4.94
N THR A 34 14.38 -13.98 -5.48
CA THR A 34 13.97 -12.56 -5.55
C THR A 34 12.68 -12.41 -6.33
N LEU A 35 12.55 -13.09 -7.47
CA LEU A 35 11.34 -13.05 -8.28
C LEU A 35 10.15 -13.67 -7.55
N GLN A 36 10.35 -14.78 -6.84
CA GLN A 36 9.29 -15.41 -6.05
C GLN A 36 8.81 -14.51 -4.91
N VAL A 37 9.75 -13.86 -4.19
CA VAL A 37 9.41 -12.91 -3.12
C VAL A 37 8.63 -11.72 -3.70
N ALA A 38 9.12 -11.12 -4.78
CA ALA A 38 8.43 -10.02 -5.44
C ALA A 38 7.02 -10.41 -5.91
N LEU A 39 6.87 -11.58 -6.50
CA LEU A 39 5.57 -12.08 -6.94
C LEU A 39 4.63 -12.30 -5.74
N ARG A 40 5.15 -12.85 -4.63
CA ARG A 40 4.38 -13.05 -3.40
C ARG A 40 3.87 -11.71 -2.86
N GLU A 41 4.73 -10.71 -2.72
CA GLU A 41 4.36 -9.38 -2.23
C GLU A 41 3.33 -8.68 -3.12
N LEU A 42 3.37 -8.93 -4.43
CA LEU A 42 2.40 -8.36 -5.38
C LEU A 42 1.06 -9.09 -5.40
N THR A 43 1.04 -10.40 -5.08
CA THR A 43 -0.17 -11.23 -5.17
C THR A 43 -0.86 -11.46 -3.85
N GLN A 44 -0.13 -11.38 -2.74
CA GLN A 44 -0.69 -11.51 -1.40
C GLN A 44 -0.98 -10.13 -0.82
N PRO A 45 -2.23 -9.84 -0.46
CA PRO A 45 -2.52 -8.59 0.24
C PRO A 45 -1.77 -8.57 1.59
N PRO A 46 -1.32 -7.39 2.04
CA PRO A 46 -0.68 -7.28 3.35
C PRO A 46 -1.60 -7.81 4.44
N GLU A 47 -1.08 -8.68 5.31
CA GLU A 47 -1.79 -9.26 6.46
C GLU A 47 -2.05 -8.18 7.53
N SER A 48 -2.73 -7.08 7.18
CA SER A 48 -3.19 -6.11 8.14
C SER A 48 -4.58 -6.50 8.61
N SER A 49 -4.74 -6.76 9.90
CA SER A 49 -6.01 -7.08 10.54
C SER A 49 -7.09 -6.06 10.14
N GLY A 50 -8.04 -6.45 9.31
CA GLY A 50 -9.12 -5.58 8.82
C GLY A 50 -9.05 -5.17 7.35
N ALA A 51 -7.89 -5.17 6.70
CA ALA A 51 -7.79 -4.90 5.26
C ALA A 51 -8.41 -6.03 4.41
N GLU A 52 -8.37 -7.26 4.90
CA GLU A 52 -8.91 -8.45 4.24
C GLU A 52 -10.43 -8.39 4.00
N LEU A 53 -11.15 -7.71 4.88
CA LEU A 53 -12.61 -7.56 4.80
C LEU A 53 -13.03 -6.34 3.97
N ARG A 54 -12.07 -5.55 3.49
CA ARG A 54 -12.32 -4.33 2.74
C ARG A 54 -12.40 -4.61 1.25
N VAL A 55 -13.54 -4.29 0.67
CA VAL A 55 -13.79 -4.46 -0.79
C VAL A 55 -13.89 -3.09 -1.44
N ALA A 56 -13.12 -2.87 -2.50
CA ALA A 56 -13.21 -1.67 -3.33
C ALA A 56 -14.15 -1.93 -4.51
N VAL A 57 -15.25 -1.17 -4.57
CA VAL A 57 -16.19 -1.20 -5.69
C VAL A 57 -15.88 -0.07 -6.64
N ARG A 58 -15.66 -0.37 -7.91
CA ARG A 58 -15.31 0.61 -8.95
C ARG A 58 -16.22 0.52 -10.17
N ASN A 59 -16.19 1.56 -10.99
CA ASN A 59 -16.84 1.52 -12.30
C ASN A 59 -16.19 0.44 -13.18
N LYS A 60 -17.00 -0.29 -13.94
CA LYS A 60 -16.55 -1.36 -14.85
C LYS A 60 -15.60 -0.83 -15.94
N ILE A 61 -15.82 0.41 -16.40
CA ILE A 61 -15.10 0.97 -17.54
C ILE A 61 -13.75 1.52 -17.11
N SER A 62 -13.71 2.35 -16.05
CA SER A 62 -12.48 3.02 -15.61
C SER A 62 -12.54 3.38 -14.13
N LEU A 63 -11.37 3.46 -13.50
CA LEU A 63 -11.21 4.00 -12.13
C LEU A 63 -11.47 5.51 -12.08
N THR A 64 -11.28 6.22 -13.18
CA THR A 64 -11.50 7.66 -13.26
C THR A 64 -12.98 8.05 -13.39
N ASN A 65 -13.84 7.11 -13.78
CA ASN A 65 -15.28 7.34 -13.81
C ASN A 65 -15.88 7.10 -12.43
N PRO A 66 -16.39 8.15 -11.75
CA PRO A 66 -17.00 7.98 -10.44
C PRO A 66 -18.27 7.11 -10.53
N LEU A 67 -18.52 6.37 -9.48
CA LEU A 67 -19.79 5.68 -9.32
C LEU A 67 -20.90 6.67 -8.99
N PRO A 68 -22.11 6.49 -9.53
CA PRO A 68 -23.25 7.33 -9.13
C PRO A 68 -23.51 7.22 -7.62
N ALA A 69 -23.77 8.35 -6.97
CA ALA A 69 -23.98 8.42 -5.50
C ALA A 69 -25.09 7.49 -5.00
N ARG A 70 -26.12 7.23 -5.84
CA ARG A 70 -27.19 6.29 -5.54
C ARG A 70 -26.74 4.86 -5.25
N GLN A 71 -25.57 4.47 -5.76
CA GLN A 71 -25.05 3.12 -5.54
C GLN A 71 -24.61 2.90 -4.09
N ARG A 72 -24.23 3.95 -3.37
CA ARG A 72 -23.92 3.86 -1.93
C ARG A 72 -25.06 3.17 -1.16
N GLY A 73 -26.28 3.68 -1.29
CA GLY A 73 -27.45 3.12 -0.58
C GLY A 73 -27.84 1.71 -1.03
N ILE A 74 -27.47 1.30 -2.24
CA ILE A 74 -27.67 -0.07 -2.70
C ILE A 74 -26.67 -1.00 -2.03
N ILE A 75 -25.40 -0.60 -1.97
CA ILE A 75 -24.33 -1.40 -1.35
C ILE A 75 -24.53 -1.53 0.17
N GLU A 76 -24.95 -0.45 0.84
CA GLU A 76 -25.23 -0.46 2.29
C GLU A 76 -26.32 -1.47 2.70
N ARG A 77 -27.22 -1.81 1.78
CA ARG A 77 -28.31 -2.78 2.03
C ARG A 77 -27.91 -4.23 1.80
N ILE A 78 -26.71 -4.49 1.31
CA ILE A 78 -26.25 -5.87 1.07
C ILE A 78 -25.94 -6.52 2.42
N PRO A 79 -26.52 -7.70 2.71
CA PRO A 79 -26.23 -8.41 3.95
C PRO A 79 -24.73 -8.68 4.11
N GLY A 80 -24.18 -8.38 5.30
CA GLY A 80 -22.77 -8.53 5.61
C GLY A 80 -21.92 -7.30 5.36
N VAL A 81 -22.47 -6.21 4.79
CA VAL A 81 -21.77 -4.93 4.66
C VAL A 81 -21.89 -4.14 5.97
N ALA A 82 -20.75 -3.91 6.62
CA ALA A 82 -20.68 -3.19 7.89
C ALA A 82 -20.67 -1.66 7.71
N GLY A 83 -20.16 -1.17 6.59
CA GLY A 83 -20.10 0.26 6.27
C GLY A 83 -19.62 0.52 4.85
N VAL A 84 -19.98 1.67 4.32
CA VAL A 84 -19.60 2.11 2.97
C VAL A 84 -19.12 3.56 3.02
N THR A 85 -18.00 3.84 2.41
CA THR A 85 -17.49 5.20 2.26
C THR A 85 -17.17 5.49 0.79
N PRO A 86 -17.45 6.71 0.29
CA PRO A 86 -16.87 7.13 -0.96
C PRO A 86 -15.36 7.20 -0.81
N PHE A 87 -14.64 6.89 -1.88
CA PHE A 87 -13.20 6.98 -1.93
C PHE A 87 -12.83 7.73 -3.21
N THR A 88 -12.87 9.06 -3.11
CA THR A 88 -12.72 9.94 -4.26
C THR A 88 -11.30 10.49 -4.29
N TRP A 89 -10.63 10.27 -5.39
CA TRP A 89 -9.31 10.85 -5.65
C TRP A 89 -9.37 12.37 -5.73
N PHE A 90 -8.46 13.03 -5.02
CA PHE A 90 -8.24 14.45 -5.09
C PHE A 90 -6.78 14.70 -5.51
N GLY A 91 -6.55 15.10 -6.75
CA GLY A 91 -5.22 15.26 -7.34
C GLY A 91 -4.55 16.60 -7.03
N GLY A 92 -4.62 17.11 -5.81
CA GLY A 92 -4.03 18.40 -5.45
C GLY A 92 -2.50 18.33 -5.32
N LYS A 93 -1.86 19.47 -5.62
CA LYS A 93 -0.42 19.67 -5.42
C LYS A 93 -0.17 20.32 -4.07
N TYR A 94 0.82 19.81 -3.34
CA TYR A 94 1.31 20.41 -2.11
C TYR A 94 2.57 21.21 -2.40
N LYS A 95 2.55 22.51 -2.12
CA LYS A 95 3.61 23.46 -2.51
C LYS A 95 3.90 23.39 -4.01
N ASN A 96 5.03 23.87 -4.46
CA ASN A 96 5.40 23.92 -5.88
C ASN A 96 6.08 22.61 -6.36
N GLU A 97 5.73 21.45 -5.81
CA GLU A 97 6.30 20.19 -6.28
C GLU A 97 5.77 19.86 -7.69
N GLU A 98 6.67 19.56 -8.61
CA GLU A 98 6.33 19.04 -9.92
C GLU A 98 5.83 17.60 -9.76
N GLY A 99 4.53 17.39 -9.90
CA GLY A 99 3.91 16.08 -9.78
C GLY A 99 3.08 15.90 -8.52
N MET A 100 2.72 14.66 -8.25
CA MET A 100 1.88 14.28 -7.11
C MET A 100 2.75 14.04 -5.88
N SER A 101 2.60 14.89 -4.87
CA SER A 101 3.39 14.81 -3.64
C SER A 101 3.05 13.58 -2.82
N PHE A 102 1.76 13.27 -2.67
CA PHE A 102 1.22 12.10 -1.95
C PHE A 102 -0.22 11.81 -2.38
N ALA A 103 -0.65 10.57 -2.21
CA ALA A 103 -2.01 10.15 -2.53
C ALA A 103 -3.03 10.81 -1.59
N GLN A 104 -4.10 11.37 -2.17
CA GLN A 104 -5.12 12.13 -1.46
C GLN A 104 -6.50 11.59 -1.84
N PHE A 105 -7.31 11.32 -0.82
CA PHE A 105 -8.65 10.78 -1.02
C PHE A 105 -9.66 11.49 -0.12
N ALA A 106 -10.78 11.86 -0.69
CA ALA A 106 -11.94 12.30 0.09
C ALA A 106 -12.75 11.07 0.52
N ILE A 107 -13.06 11.00 1.80
CA ILE A 107 -13.83 9.94 2.44
C ILE A 107 -14.94 10.53 3.31
N ASP A 108 -15.92 9.72 3.68
CA ASP A 108 -16.88 10.08 4.70
C ASP A 108 -16.26 9.89 6.11
N PRO A 109 -16.06 10.96 6.90
CA PRO A 109 -15.45 10.87 8.21
C PRO A 109 -16.12 9.86 9.13
N LYS A 110 -17.46 9.78 9.09
CA LYS A 110 -18.26 8.88 9.93
C LYS A 110 -17.99 7.40 9.67
N ALA A 111 -17.60 7.08 8.44
CA ALA A 111 -17.31 5.71 8.03
C ALA A 111 -15.85 5.31 8.29
N LEU A 112 -14.97 6.23 8.69
CA LEU A 112 -13.55 5.96 8.88
C LEU A 112 -13.30 4.77 9.80
N GLY A 113 -13.88 4.77 11.00
CA GLY A 113 -13.67 3.70 12.00
C GLY A 113 -14.31 2.36 11.63
N THR A 114 -15.33 2.37 10.78
CA THR A 114 -16.01 1.13 10.36
C THR A 114 -15.32 0.51 9.15
N VAL A 115 -14.89 1.34 8.20
CA VAL A 115 -14.28 0.88 6.94
C VAL A 115 -12.76 0.71 7.05
N PHE A 116 -12.09 1.57 7.81
CA PHE A 116 -10.64 1.54 8.01
C PHE A 116 -10.29 1.16 9.45
N THR A 117 -10.65 -0.06 9.84
CA THR A 117 -10.42 -0.59 11.21
C THR A 117 -8.93 -0.70 11.56
N ASP A 118 -8.07 -0.71 10.57
CA ASP A 118 -6.62 -0.70 10.69
C ASP A 118 -6.02 0.70 10.94
N ALA A 119 -6.81 1.76 10.75
CA ALA A 119 -6.38 3.13 11.01
C ALA A 119 -6.32 3.40 12.52
N LYS A 120 -5.10 3.46 13.07
CA LYS A 120 -4.87 3.82 14.47
C LYS A 120 -4.77 5.33 14.58
N MET A 121 -5.74 5.94 15.23
CA MET A 121 -5.80 7.38 15.47
C MET A 121 -6.17 7.65 16.94
N ASP A 122 -5.68 8.76 17.47
CA ASP A 122 -6.06 9.23 18.79
C ASP A 122 -7.57 9.51 18.86
N PRO A 123 -8.27 9.14 19.95
CA PRO A 123 -9.72 9.36 20.08
C PRO A 123 -10.13 10.81 19.86
N GLN A 124 -9.34 11.79 20.35
CA GLN A 124 -9.62 13.19 20.13
C GLN A 124 -9.45 13.60 18.66
N GLY A 125 -8.46 13.05 17.99
CA GLY A 125 -8.26 13.24 16.54
C GLY A 125 -9.45 12.72 15.73
N TYR A 126 -10.03 11.61 16.15
CA TYR A 126 -11.21 11.04 15.52
C TYR A 126 -12.44 11.95 15.66
N ILE A 127 -12.68 12.51 16.85
CA ILE A 127 -13.75 13.46 17.10
C ILE A 127 -13.56 14.71 16.23
N ASN A 128 -12.37 15.30 16.26
CA ASN A 128 -12.05 16.49 15.49
C ASN A 128 -12.24 16.28 13.98
N PHE A 129 -11.82 15.12 13.46
CA PHE A 129 -12.00 14.79 12.04
C PHE A 129 -13.47 14.66 11.64
N ASN A 130 -14.34 14.19 12.55
CA ASN A 130 -15.77 14.09 12.29
C ASN A 130 -16.51 15.42 12.36
N GLU A 131 -16.07 16.34 13.23
CA GLU A 131 -16.75 17.61 13.47
C GLU A 131 -16.28 18.74 12.56
N GLN A 132 -15.00 18.75 12.19
CA GLN A 132 -14.40 19.80 11.38
C GLN A 132 -14.43 19.43 9.90
N LYS A 133 -15.04 20.29 9.09
CA LYS A 133 -15.18 20.09 7.63
C LYS A 133 -13.89 20.33 6.84
N ASP A 134 -12.94 21.07 7.41
CA ASP A 134 -11.65 21.44 6.83
C ASP A 134 -10.49 20.63 7.44
N SER A 135 -10.80 19.47 7.99
CA SER A 135 -9.80 18.56 8.60
C SER A 135 -9.37 17.45 7.65
N CYS A 136 -8.15 16.97 7.84
CA CYS A 136 -7.61 15.82 7.13
C CYS A 136 -6.84 14.89 8.06
N VAL A 137 -6.74 13.63 7.68
CA VAL A 137 -5.93 12.61 8.36
C VAL A 137 -4.74 12.29 7.46
N ILE A 138 -3.55 12.35 8.01
CA ILE A 138 -2.30 12.09 7.29
C ILE A 138 -1.57 10.94 7.98
N GLY A 139 -1.02 10.02 7.17
CA GLY A 139 -0.17 8.95 7.67
C GLY A 139 1.11 9.50 8.30
N LYS A 140 1.56 8.88 9.41
CA LYS A 140 2.74 9.30 10.17
C LYS A 140 3.98 9.50 9.29
N ILE A 141 4.27 8.56 8.39
CA ILE A 141 5.44 8.63 7.50
C ILE A 141 5.35 9.85 6.57
N THR A 142 4.16 10.15 6.04
CA THR A 142 3.94 11.32 5.20
C THR A 142 4.09 12.61 6.00
N ALA A 143 3.52 12.67 7.20
CA ALA A 143 3.65 13.82 8.09
C ALA A 143 5.12 14.11 8.43
N GLU A 144 5.90 13.10 8.78
CA GLU A 144 7.33 13.21 9.06
C GLU A 144 8.12 13.69 7.83
N LYS A 145 7.83 13.15 6.65
CA LYS A 145 8.49 13.53 5.39
C LYS A 145 8.29 15.02 5.06
N TYR A 146 7.09 15.54 5.30
CA TYR A 146 6.75 16.94 4.99
C TYR A 146 6.85 17.89 6.18
N GLY A 147 7.25 17.40 7.36
CA GLY A 147 7.38 18.16 8.59
C GLY A 147 6.06 18.69 9.13
N LEU A 148 4.95 18.02 8.84
CA LEU A 148 3.61 18.41 9.27
C LEU A 148 3.32 17.92 10.69
N LYS A 149 2.63 18.75 11.46
CA LYS A 149 2.20 18.48 12.83
C LYS A 149 0.70 18.59 12.96
N VAL A 150 0.15 17.95 13.98
CA VAL A 150 -1.28 18.08 14.30
C VAL A 150 -1.61 19.54 14.61
N GLY A 151 -2.63 20.07 13.94
CA GLY A 151 -3.05 21.47 14.01
C GLY A 151 -2.47 22.37 12.92
N ASP A 152 -1.52 21.90 12.13
CA ASP A 152 -1.03 22.67 10.98
C ASP A 152 -2.11 22.79 9.91
N ARG A 153 -2.12 23.96 9.24
CA ARG A 153 -2.97 24.19 8.06
C ARG A 153 -2.11 24.24 6.81
N PHE A 154 -2.55 23.57 5.79
CA PHE A 154 -1.90 23.62 4.49
C PHE A 154 -2.95 23.66 3.36
N ALA A 155 -2.59 24.28 2.28
CA ALA A 155 -3.40 24.31 1.07
C ALA A 155 -2.92 23.27 0.07
N LEU A 156 -3.85 22.71 -0.67
CA LEU A 156 -3.60 21.87 -1.83
C LEU A 156 -4.13 22.61 -3.05
N ASP A 157 -3.26 22.89 -4.00
CA ASP A 157 -3.67 23.54 -5.24
C ASP A 157 -4.28 22.51 -6.18
N SER A 158 -5.49 22.79 -6.67
CA SER A 158 -6.16 21.95 -7.67
C SER A 158 -5.40 22.05 -8.99
N THR A 159 -5.19 20.92 -9.65
CA THR A 159 -4.67 20.86 -11.03
C THR A 159 -5.78 21.00 -12.05
#